data_3b9c142b0fa3a3b765539e94614bba23
#
_entry.id   3b9c142b0fa3a3b765539e94614bba23
#
_cell.length_a   1.000
_cell.length_b   1.000
_cell.length_c   1.000
_cell.angle_alpha   90.00
_cell.angle_beta   90.00
_cell.angle_gamma   90.00
#
_symmetry.space_group_name_H-M   'P 1'
#
loop_
_entity.id
_entity.type
_entity.pdbx_description
1 polymer ?
#
loop_
_entity_poly.entity_id
_entity_poly.type
_entity_poly.pdbx_seq_one_letter_code
_entity_poly.pdbx_strand_id
1 'polypeptide(L)'
;GNGHLFGFEPVASENNTTPPKYIDVIEMRKDYRSQLRFAHPSKYGGPIYFKNCKNVSVDNFIIENSAYWTFKISNCENVDIKNFIINNNRNVANADGIDIAGTSNVNISHCFISTADDGIVIKNASWLGNTGVMKNIKISDCEIISRTNAIKVGTETTYDISDIYINDCKLFMTDLYPGSVSGISLEACDGTVLSNVNIDNITMDRCTCPIFIRLANRNRAAEVNSQSANAIEFGKKGKGGADSNVFRFNMLSEVRDINISNITATRVELPVIIAGYKQLGITKRVKNVTLKNIFLDYYACEETVDKRRFIPEYVKTYPEGWRFRNLPSYALWSRHTQNLKLENFNCNHPVATWKKDIINIDAI
;
A
#
# COMPACT_ATOMS: atom_id res chain seq x y z
N GLY A 1 13.75 -4.33 28.27
CA GLY A 1 15.18 -4.30 27.90
C GLY A 1 15.36 -3.75 26.51
N ASN A 2 16.43 -2.98 26.32
CA ASN A 2 16.79 -2.45 25.01
C ASN A 2 17.46 -3.59 24.21
N GLY A 3 16.74 -4.15 23.24
CA GLY A 3 17.24 -5.23 22.42
C GLY A 3 17.47 -4.79 20.99
N HIS A 4 18.59 -5.21 20.41
CA HIS A 4 18.86 -5.13 18.97
C HIS A 4 18.73 -6.51 18.36
N LEU A 5 17.91 -6.63 17.31
CA LEU A 5 17.86 -7.80 16.46
C LEU A 5 18.47 -7.46 15.11
N PHE A 6 19.58 -8.11 14.79
CA PHE A 6 20.13 -8.09 13.44
C PHE A 6 19.53 -9.24 12.65
N GLY A 7 18.91 -8.88 11.55
CA GLY A 7 18.43 -9.85 10.57
C GLY A 7 19.57 -10.37 9.69
N PHE A 8 19.18 -10.92 8.59
CA PHE A 8 20.04 -11.51 7.59
C PHE A 8 20.75 -10.43 6.75
N GLU A 9 22.04 -10.57 6.52
CA GLU A 9 22.73 -9.80 5.50
C GLU A 9 22.32 -10.32 4.11
N PRO A 10 21.78 -9.45 3.23
CA PRO A 10 21.32 -9.89 1.93
C PRO A 10 22.49 -10.35 1.06
N VAL A 11 22.37 -11.57 0.57
CA VAL A 11 23.27 -12.08 -0.47
C VAL A 11 22.70 -11.67 -1.82
N ALA A 12 23.50 -11.09 -2.69
CA ALA A 12 23.09 -10.80 -4.06
C ALA A 12 22.60 -12.07 -4.74
N SER A 13 21.45 -12.02 -5.39
CA SER A 13 21.02 -13.15 -6.22
C SER A 13 22.00 -13.32 -7.39
N GLU A 14 22.16 -14.54 -7.88
CA GLU A 14 23.06 -14.86 -9.00
C GLU A 14 22.81 -13.98 -10.23
N ASN A 15 21.61 -13.40 -10.36
CA ASN A 15 21.22 -12.52 -11.45
C ASN A 15 21.41 -11.01 -11.15
N ASN A 16 21.86 -10.64 -9.96
CA ASN A 16 21.98 -9.24 -9.53
C ASN A 16 23.25 -9.02 -8.70
N THR A 17 24.39 -9.25 -9.28
CA THR A 17 25.70 -9.24 -8.60
C THR A 17 26.25 -7.86 -8.27
N THR A 18 25.68 -6.79 -8.84
CA THR A 18 26.08 -5.41 -8.53
C THR A 18 24.85 -4.49 -8.55
N PRO A 19 24.64 -3.69 -7.50
CA PRO A 19 23.69 -2.59 -7.64
C PRO A 19 24.18 -1.70 -8.79
N PRO A 20 23.33 -1.35 -9.75
CA PRO A 20 23.72 -0.48 -10.85
C PRO A 20 24.23 0.84 -10.29
N LYS A 21 25.39 1.30 -10.77
CA LYS A 21 26.00 2.57 -10.35
C LYS A 21 25.11 3.79 -10.62
N TYR A 22 24.21 3.64 -11.56
CA TYR A 22 23.23 4.65 -11.95
C TYR A 22 22.00 3.92 -12.50
N ILE A 23 20.84 4.19 -11.92
CA ILE A 23 19.59 3.63 -12.41
C ILE A 23 18.79 4.77 -13.00
N ASP A 24 18.48 4.65 -14.27
CA ASP A 24 17.54 5.54 -14.92
C ASP A 24 16.16 5.38 -14.24
N VAL A 25 15.66 6.47 -13.68
CA VAL A 25 14.36 6.53 -13.01
C VAL A 25 13.23 5.99 -13.91
N ILE A 26 13.36 6.14 -15.23
CA ILE A 26 12.39 5.66 -16.22
C ILE A 26 12.43 4.14 -16.34
N GLU A 27 13.59 3.52 -16.33
CA GLU A 27 13.72 2.07 -16.38
C GLU A 27 13.30 1.41 -15.09
N MET A 28 13.59 2.00 -13.94
CA MET A 28 13.08 1.55 -12.64
C MET A 28 11.56 1.52 -12.57
N ARG A 29 10.90 2.48 -13.23
CA ARG A 29 9.43 2.51 -13.33
C ARG A 29 8.85 1.36 -14.17
N LYS A 30 9.63 0.77 -15.07
CA LYS A 30 9.14 -0.37 -15.88
C LYS A 30 9.09 -1.66 -15.08
N ASP A 31 10.04 -1.87 -14.20
CA ASP A 31 10.08 -3.03 -13.33
C ASP A 31 10.92 -2.79 -12.06
N TYR A 32 10.46 -1.85 -11.21
CA TYR A 32 11.20 -1.52 -9.99
C TYR A 32 11.36 -2.70 -9.02
N ARG A 33 10.54 -3.75 -9.17
CA ARG A 33 10.65 -4.97 -8.36
C ARG A 33 11.75 -5.90 -8.82
N SER A 34 12.12 -5.91 -10.10
CA SER A 34 13.11 -6.85 -10.62
C SER A 34 14.54 -6.35 -10.48
N GLN A 35 14.75 -5.05 -10.46
CA GLN A 35 16.08 -4.46 -10.67
C GLN A 35 16.95 -4.34 -9.41
N LEU A 36 16.41 -4.44 -8.21
CA LEU A 36 17.14 -4.23 -6.95
C LEU A 36 16.78 -5.25 -5.88
N ARG A 37 16.61 -6.51 -6.26
CA ARG A 37 16.23 -7.53 -5.30
C ARG A 37 17.40 -8.42 -4.98
N PHE A 38 17.76 -8.41 -3.73
CA PHE A 38 18.48 -9.53 -3.16
C PHE A 38 17.49 -10.69 -2.92
N ALA A 39 17.92 -11.90 -3.17
CA ALA A 39 17.13 -13.06 -2.81
C ALA A 39 16.89 -13.04 -1.29
N HIS A 40 15.64 -13.13 -0.86
CA HIS A 40 15.35 -13.34 0.53
C HIS A 40 15.10 -14.83 0.79
N PRO A 41 15.61 -15.38 1.86
CA PRO A 41 15.34 -16.77 2.21
C PRO A 41 13.93 -16.84 2.84
N SER A 42 12.91 -16.90 2.00
CA SER A 42 11.49 -16.99 2.43
C SER A 42 11.22 -18.11 3.44
N LYS A 43 12.11 -19.11 3.49
CA LYS A 43 12.03 -20.22 4.43
C LYS A 43 12.32 -19.86 5.90
N TYR A 44 12.87 -18.67 6.17
CA TYR A 44 13.23 -18.28 7.54
C TYR A 44 12.18 -17.42 8.24
N GLY A 45 11.17 -16.91 7.50
CA GLY A 45 10.15 -16.02 8.06
C GLY A 45 10.68 -14.67 8.53
N GLY A 46 9.83 -13.91 9.19
CA GLY A 46 10.19 -12.64 9.83
C GLY A 46 10.75 -12.86 11.25
N PRO A 47 11.53 -11.92 11.78
CA PRO A 47 12.17 -12.08 13.09
C PRO A 47 11.17 -12.09 14.26
N ILE A 48 10.03 -11.40 14.16
CA ILE A 48 9.03 -11.36 15.22
C ILE A 48 7.64 -11.64 14.68
N TYR A 49 6.97 -12.60 15.29
CA TYR A 49 5.61 -12.97 14.96
C TYR A 49 4.76 -13.25 16.22
N PHE A 50 3.78 -12.37 16.48
CA PHE A 50 2.76 -12.60 17.48
C PHE A 50 1.50 -13.16 16.79
N LYS A 51 0.99 -14.26 17.31
CA LYS A 51 -0.24 -14.87 16.79
C LYS A 51 -1.18 -15.25 17.91
N ASN A 52 -2.46 -14.90 17.77
CA ASN A 52 -3.51 -15.21 18.74
C ASN A 52 -3.20 -14.69 20.16
N CYS A 53 -2.55 -13.53 20.25
CA CYS A 53 -2.16 -12.91 21.52
C CYS A 53 -3.15 -11.81 21.91
N LYS A 54 -3.28 -11.56 23.20
CA LYS A 54 -4.01 -10.43 23.75
C LYS A 54 -3.11 -9.57 24.61
N ASN A 55 -3.37 -8.25 24.61
CA ASN A 55 -2.65 -7.28 25.42
C ASN A 55 -1.14 -7.32 25.16
N VAL A 56 -0.77 -7.16 23.88
CA VAL A 56 0.63 -7.10 23.44
C VAL A 56 1.12 -5.65 23.56
N SER A 57 2.23 -5.44 24.25
CA SER A 57 2.90 -4.14 24.33
C SER A 57 4.35 -4.28 23.91
N VAL A 58 4.76 -3.43 22.96
CA VAL A 58 6.13 -3.34 22.46
C VAL A 58 6.57 -1.89 22.57
N ASP A 59 7.62 -1.63 23.34
CA ASP A 59 8.12 -0.30 23.60
C ASP A 59 9.65 -0.29 23.55
N ASN A 60 10.18 0.72 22.88
CA ASN A 60 11.63 0.98 22.84
C ASN A 60 12.44 -0.23 22.33
N PHE A 61 12.17 -0.65 21.10
CA PHE A 61 12.79 -1.82 20.48
C PHE A 61 13.35 -1.48 19.10
N ILE A 62 14.44 -2.10 18.71
CA ILE A 62 15.09 -1.89 17.42
C ILE A 62 15.24 -3.22 16.69
N ILE A 63 14.84 -3.26 15.41
CA ILE A 63 15.11 -4.35 14.49
C ILE A 63 15.82 -3.81 13.26
N GLU A 64 16.87 -4.49 12.84
CA GLU A 64 17.63 -4.13 11.65
C GLU A 64 17.79 -5.31 10.70
N ASN A 65 17.81 -5.01 9.39
CA ASN A 65 18.13 -5.96 8.32
C ASN A 65 17.29 -7.24 8.32
N SER A 66 15.99 -7.11 8.49
CA SER A 66 15.08 -8.25 8.36
C SER A 66 15.10 -8.83 6.94
N ALA A 67 15.03 -10.15 6.85
CA ALA A 67 14.96 -10.86 5.58
C ALA A 67 13.55 -10.99 5.00
N TYR A 68 12.53 -10.72 5.80
CA TYR A 68 11.12 -10.89 5.42
C TYR A 68 10.25 -9.95 6.29
N TRP A 69 8.93 -10.08 6.28
CA TRP A 69 8.00 -9.30 7.12
C TRP A 69 8.54 -9.14 8.53
N THR A 70 8.96 -7.94 8.86
CA THR A 70 9.83 -7.72 10.02
C THR A 70 9.11 -7.95 11.34
N PHE A 71 7.94 -7.34 11.49
CA PHE A 71 7.16 -7.45 12.70
C PHE A 71 5.72 -7.79 12.32
N LYS A 72 5.31 -9.02 12.56
CA LYS A 72 3.96 -9.48 12.21
C LYS A 72 3.12 -9.73 13.45
N ILE A 73 1.91 -9.17 13.45
CA ILE A 73 0.86 -9.48 14.43
C ILE A 73 -0.36 -10.05 13.70
N SER A 74 -0.84 -11.20 14.15
CA SER A 74 -1.93 -11.91 13.49
C SER A 74 -2.97 -12.44 14.48
N ASN A 75 -4.25 -12.12 14.24
CA ASN A 75 -5.36 -12.49 15.12
C ASN A 75 -5.12 -12.11 16.58
N CYS A 76 -4.51 -10.97 16.81
CA CYS A 76 -4.28 -10.41 18.14
C CYS A 76 -5.35 -9.39 18.50
N GLU A 77 -5.38 -9.00 19.77
CA GLU A 77 -6.30 -8.00 20.28
C GLU A 77 -5.60 -7.15 21.34
N ASN A 78 -5.88 -5.84 21.34
CA ASN A 78 -5.27 -4.86 22.25
C ASN A 78 -3.74 -4.84 22.12
N VAL A 79 -3.26 -4.25 21.05
CA VAL A 79 -1.83 -4.18 20.70
C VAL A 79 -1.38 -2.73 20.78
N ASP A 80 -0.33 -2.45 21.54
CA ASP A 80 0.32 -1.14 21.64
C ASP A 80 1.79 -1.26 21.23
N ILE A 81 2.18 -0.53 20.19
CA ILE A 81 3.55 -0.50 19.66
C ILE A 81 4.01 0.94 19.65
N LYS A 82 5.07 1.25 20.37
CA LYS A 82 5.60 2.61 20.43
C LYS A 82 7.10 2.66 20.53
N ASN A 83 7.67 3.80 20.13
CA ASN A 83 9.12 4.04 20.17
C ASN A 83 9.91 2.89 19.50
N PHE A 84 9.38 2.36 18.38
CA PHE A 84 9.92 1.20 17.71
C PHE A 84 10.70 1.63 16.47
N ILE A 85 11.90 1.13 16.30
CA ILE A 85 12.74 1.40 15.15
C ILE A 85 12.87 0.14 14.31
N ILE A 86 12.48 0.25 13.06
CA ILE A 86 12.77 -0.75 12.03
C ILE A 86 13.69 -0.11 10.99
N ASN A 87 14.89 -0.66 10.82
CA ASN A 87 15.85 -0.16 9.85
C ASN A 87 16.35 -1.30 8.95
N ASN A 88 15.58 -1.62 7.94
CA ASN A 88 15.88 -2.68 7.00
C ASN A 88 16.72 -2.21 5.81
N ASN A 89 17.49 -3.13 5.25
CA ASN A 89 18.06 -2.92 3.94
C ASN A 89 16.94 -2.78 2.89
N ARG A 90 16.87 -1.60 2.25
CA ARG A 90 15.82 -1.26 1.29
C ARG A 90 15.91 -1.99 -0.06
N ASN A 91 16.78 -2.97 -0.21
CA ASN A 91 16.90 -3.81 -1.39
C ASN A 91 16.40 -5.25 -1.18
N VAL A 92 15.93 -5.58 0.02
CA VAL A 92 15.43 -6.94 0.35
C VAL A 92 13.93 -7.01 0.08
N ALA A 93 13.53 -7.79 -0.89
CA ALA A 93 12.11 -7.97 -1.23
C ALA A 93 11.30 -8.56 -0.06
N ASN A 94 10.06 -8.09 0.09
CA ASN A 94 9.16 -8.49 1.16
C ASN A 94 9.71 -8.25 2.59
N ALA A 95 10.64 -7.31 2.74
CA ALA A 95 11.04 -6.83 4.05
C ALA A 95 10.11 -5.67 4.47
N ASP A 96 8.84 -6.01 4.66
CA ASP A 96 7.82 -5.09 5.18
C ASP A 96 8.18 -4.68 6.62
N GLY A 97 7.69 -3.56 7.09
CA GLY A 97 7.94 -3.09 8.45
C GLY A 97 7.02 -3.79 9.46
N ILE A 98 5.80 -3.29 9.60
CA ILE A 98 4.80 -3.82 10.53
C ILE A 98 3.62 -4.37 9.74
N ASP A 99 3.39 -5.68 9.83
CA ASP A 99 2.25 -6.38 9.24
C ASP A 99 1.16 -6.62 10.28
N ILE A 100 0.04 -5.94 10.13
CA ILE A 100 -1.14 -6.10 10.99
C ILE A 100 -2.14 -6.98 10.24
N ALA A 101 -2.32 -8.22 10.68
CA ALA A 101 -3.16 -9.20 10.01
C ALA A 101 -4.31 -9.67 10.92
N GLY A 102 -5.57 -9.33 10.59
CA GLY A 102 -6.75 -9.75 11.35
C GLY A 102 -6.72 -9.37 12.83
N THR A 103 -6.04 -8.29 13.18
CA THR A 103 -5.80 -7.85 14.56
C THR A 103 -6.56 -6.56 14.82
N SER A 104 -7.29 -6.47 15.92
CA SER A 104 -8.11 -5.30 16.28
C SER A 104 -7.59 -4.60 17.53
N ASN A 105 -8.01 -3.34 17.72
CA ASN A 105 -7.57 -2.48 18.82
C ASN A 105 -6.06 -2.32 18.81
N VAL A 106 -5.52 -1.80 17.72
CA VAL A 106 -4.08 -1.58 17.52
C VAL A 106 -3.76 -0.10 17.64
N ASN A 107 -2.73 0.22 18.40
CA ASN A 107 -2.15 1.55 18.47
C ASN A 107 -0.65 1.46 18.10
N ILE A 108 -0.23 2.23 17.11
CA ILE A 108 1.18 2.34 16.68
C ILE A 108 1.56 3.81 16.72
N SER A 109 2.58 4.15 17.50
CA SER A 109 2.97 5.55 17.64
C SER A 109 4.47 5.74 17.84
N HIS A 110 4.97 6.92 17.42
CA HIS A 110 6.35 7.33 17.62
C HIS A 110 7.37 6.32 17.07
N CYS A 111 7.06 5.73 15.92
CA CYS A 111 7.91 4.72 15.29
C CYS A 111 8.70 5.32 14.11
N PHE A 112 9.94 4.85 13.96
CA PHE A 112 10.74 5.08 12.76
C PHE A 112 10.85 3.78 11.97
N ILE A 113 10.41 3.80 10.70
CA ILE A 113 10.36 2.61 9.88
C ILE A 113 11.01 2.88 8.52
N SER A 114 12.06 2.11 8.22
CA SER A 114 12.75 2.15 6.93
C SER A 114 12.76 0.76 6.31
N THR A 115 12.10 0.58 5.15
CA THR A 115 11.82 -0.74 4.57
C THR A 115 12.00 -0.80 3.05
N ALA A 116 12.19 -2.01 2.56
CA ALA A 116 12.23 -2.29 1.12
C ALA A 116 10.83 -2.58 0.52
N ASP A 117 9.90 -3.04 1.33
CA ASP A 117 8.51 -3.26 0.95
C ASP A 117 7.60 -2.37 1.81
N ASP A 118 6.33 -2.71 2.03
CA ASP A 118 5.37 -1.84 2.70
C ASP A 118 5.83 -1.44 4.13
N GLY A 119 5.63 -0.18 4.53
CA GLY A 119 6.06 0.32 5.83
C GLY A 119 5.20 -0.21 6.96
N ILE A 120 3.95 0.25 7.05
CA ILE A 120 2.91 -0.31 7.92
C ILE A 120 1.81 -0.82 7.02
N VAL A 121 1.47 -2.11 7.12
CA VAL A 121 0.46 -2.72 6.26
C VAL A 121 -0.61 -3.45 7.05
N ILE A 122 -1.86 -3.20 6.68
CA ILE A 122 -3.07 -3.74 7.29
C ILE A 122 -3.66 -4.78 6.34
N LYS A 123 -3.78 -6.02 6.78
CA LYS A 123 -4.25 -7.18 6.01
C LYS A 123 -5.33 -7.93 6.77
N ASN A 124 -6.35 -8.45 6.09
CA ASN A 124 -7.37 -9.27 6.73
C ASN A 124 -7.91 -10.33 5.77
N ALA A 125 -7.22 -11.44 5.69
CA ALA A 125 -7.52 -12.46 4.69
C ALA A 125 -7.54 -13.88 5.25
N SER A 126 -8.46 -14.70 4.74
CA SER A 126 -8.65 -16.08 5.17
C SER A 126 -7.39 -16.94 4.99
N TRP A 127 -6.64 -16.75 3.91
CA TRP A 127 -5.40 -17.50 3.69
C TRP A 127 -4.22 -17.06 4.57
N LEU A 128 -4.34 -15.93 5.27
CA LEU A 128 -3.43 -15.55 6.34
C LEU A 128 -3.81 -16.16 7.69
N GLY A 129 -4.89 -16.94 7.71
CA GLY A 129 -5.46 -17.53 8.93
C GLY A 129 -6.29 -16.54 9.76
N ASN A 130 -6.74 -15.43 9.16
CA ASN A 130 -7.61 -14.47 9.81
C ASN A 130 -9.06 -14.98 9.79
N THR A 131 -9.87 -14.58 10.76
CA THR A 131 -11.18 -15.21 10.98
C THR A 131 -12.35 -14.26 11.21
N GLY A 132 -12.15 -12.96 11.12
CA GLY A 132 -13.23 -12.04 11.41
C GLY A 132 -12.97 -10.60 11.02
N VAL A 133 -13.88 -9.72 11.43
CA VAL A 133 -13.78 -8.27 11.20
C VAL A 133 -12.60 -7.69 11.97
N MET A 134 -11.85 -6.84 11.31
CA MET A 134 -10.72 -6.11 11.86
C MET A 134 -11.09 -4.64 12.03
N LYS A 135 -10.86 -4.06 13.20
CA LYS A 135 -11.27 -2.70 13.50
C LYS A 135 -10.41 -2.00 14.55
N ASN A 136 -10.60 -0.69 14.61
CA ASN A 136 -9.96 0.20 15.59
C ASN A 136 -8.43 0.14 15.52
N ILE A 137 -7.88 0.67 14.43
CA ILE A 137 -6.45 0.75 14.18
C ILE A 137 -6.04 2.21 14.16
N LYS A 138 -5.10 2.56 15.00
CA LYS A 138 -4.55 3.90 15.13
C LYS A 138 -3.07 3.91 14.82
N ILE A 139 -2.64 4.83 13.97
CA ILE A 139 -1.24 5.05 13.59
C ILE A 139 -0.97 6.54 13.74
N SER A 140 -0.02 6.94 14.57
CA SER A 140 0.31 8.35 14.77
C SER A 140 1.79 8.60 14.98
N ASP A 141 2.22 9.83 14.71
CA ASP A 141 3.56 10.32 15.02
C ASP A 141 4.68 9.41 14.50
N CYS A 142 4.50 8.82 13.31
CA CYS A 142 5.46 7.91 12.71
C CYS A 142 6.22 8.57 11.55
N GLU A 143 7.50 8.23 11.44
CA GLU A 143 8.32 8.56 10.28
C GLU A 143 8.58 7.28 9.46
N ILE A 144 8.16 7.27 8.19
CA ILE A 144 8.19 6.05 7.38
C ILE A 144 8.89 6.30 6.05
N ILE A 145 9.92 5.50 5.80
CA ILE A 145 10.63 5.39 4.52
C ILE A 145 10.30 4.02 3.94
N SER A 146 9.64 3.98 2.81
CA SER A 146 9.32 2.71 2.14
C SER A 146 9.56 2.82 0.63
N ARG A 147 10.12 1.78 0.04
CA ARG A 147 10.24 1.69 -1.43
C ARG A 147 8.93 1.33 -2.11
N THR A 148 7.97 0.78 -1.39
CA THR A 148 6.65 0.47 -1.92
C THR A 148 5.61 1.44 -1.37
N ASN A 149 4.82 1.06 -0.41
CA ASN A 149 3.80 1.93 0.16
C ASN A 149 4.17 2.24 1.61
N ALA A 150 4.17 3.51 1.99
CA ALA A 150 4.53 3.85 3.35
C ALA A 150 3.47 3.34 4.34
N ILE A 151 2.18 3.61 4.08
CA ILE A 151 1.06 3.04 4.84
C ILE A 151 0.07 2.41 3.85
N LYS A 152 -0.31 1.16 4.09
CA LYS A 152 -1.16 0.41 3.18
C LYS A 152 -2.27 -0.37 3.90
N VAL A 153 -3.44 -0.39 3.31
CA VAL A 153 -4.48 -1.40 3.57
C VAL A 153 -4.56 -2.29 2.35
N GLY A 154 -4.35 -3.56 2.52
CA GLY A 154 -4.38 -4.53 1.41
C GLY A 154 -3.02 -5.15 1.09
N THR A 155 -2.91 -5.88 0.01
CA THR A 155 -3.96 -6.32 -0.94
C THR A 155 -4.77 -7.51 -0.43
N GLU A 156 -4.31 -8.17 0.61
CA GLU A 156 -4.89 -9.36 1.20
C GLU A 156 -6.10 -8.96 2.07
N THR A 157 -7.31 -8.94 1.47
CA THR A 157 -8.50 -8.39 2.12
C THR A 157 -9.76 -9.20 1.78
N THR A 158 -10.06 -10.25 2.56
CA THR A 158 -11.30 -11.05 2.41
C THR A 158 -12.34 -10.75 3.48
N TYR A 159 -11.91 -10.29 4.66
CA TYR A 159 -12.81 -9.90 5.74
C TYR A 159 -12.80 -8.39 5.91
N ASP A 160 -13.85 -7.86 6.49
CA ASP A 160 -14.06 -6.43 6.63
C ASP A 160 -13.01 -5.76 7.51
N ILE A 161 -12.68 -4.53 7.14
CA ILE A 161 -11.71 -3.67 7.82
C ILE A 161 -12.36 -2.30 8.02
N SER A 162 -12.40 -1.82 9.26
CA SER A 162 -13.00 -0.52 9.57
C SER A 162 -12.27 0.23 10.68
N ASP A 163 -12.68 1.48 10.85
CA ASP A 163 -12.25 2.34 11.96
C ASP A 163 -10.72 2.49 12.01
N ILE A 164 -10.17 2.99 10.91
CA ILE A 164 -8.75 3.30 10.76
C ILE A 164 -8.52 4.79 10.96
N TYR A 165 -7.58 5.15 11.81
CA TYR A 165 -7.19 6.52 12.11
C TYR A 165 -5.69 6.67 11.94
N ILE A 166 -5.26 7.56 11.04
CA ILE A 166 -3.85 7.81 10.74
C ILE A 166 -3.62 9.31 10.86
N ASN A 167 -2.70 9.73 11.70
CA ASN A 167 -2.43 11.16 11.86
C ASN A 167 -0.97 11.48 12.20
N ASP A 168 -0.57 12.70 11.93
CA ASP A 168 0.73 13.26 12.33
C ASP A 168 1.94 12.44 11.84
N CYS A 169 1.88 11.89 10.64
CA CYS A 169 2.95 11.05 10.11
C CYS A 169 3.74 11.77 9.00
N LYS A 170 5.01 11.39 8.88
CA LYS A 170 5.89 11.78 7.78
C LYS A 170 6.23 10.57 6.93
N LEU A 171 5.86 10.62 5.65
CA LEU A 171 6.05 9.55 4.69
C LEU A 171 7.01 10.03 3.60
N PHE A 172 8.16 9.43 3.45
CA PHE A 172 9.15 9.97 2.52
C PHE A 172 10.09 8.93 1.94
N MET A 173 10.83 9.34 0.91
CA MET A 173 11.93 8.59 0.34
C MET A 173 13.19 9.46 0.30
N THR A 174 14.33 8.86 0.59
CA THR A 174 15.62 9.55 0.54
C THR A 174 16.09 9.79 -0.89
N ASP A 175 17.03 10.70 -1.08
CA ASP A 175 17.55 11.05 -2.41
C ASP A 175 18.32 9.92 -3.12
N LEU A 176 18.69 8.87 -2.40
CA LEU A 176 19.42 7.72 -2.96
C LEU A 176 18.55 6.81 -3.83
N TYR A 177 17.23 6.94 -3.78
CA TYR A 177 16.29 6.06 -4.49
C TYR A 177 15.22 6.90 -5.19
N PRO A 178 14.61 6.39 -6.26
CA PRO A 178 13.39 7.00 -6.78
C PRO A 178 12.30 6.95 -5.71
N GLY A 179 11.25 7.72 -5.92
CA GLY A 179 10.13 7.80 -4.99
C GLY A 179 9.54 6.44 -4.61
N SER A 180 8.87 6.38 -3.48
CA SER A 180 8.05 5.23 -3.11
C SER A 180 6.91 5.02 -4.12
N VAL A 181 6.29 3.85 -4.12
CA VAL A 181 5.11 3.60 -4.98
C VAL A 181 3.95 4.48 -4.55
N SER A 182 3.60 4.47 -3.27
CA SER A 182 2.57 5.34 -2.72
C SER A 182 2.89 5.80 -1.30
N GLY A 183 2.44 6.99 -0.94
CA GLY A 183 2.42 7.43 0.45
C GLY A 183 1.38 6.63 1.23
N ILE A 184 0.12 6.76 0.82
CA ILE A 184 -1.01 6.03 1.40
C ILE A 184 -1.67 5.20 0.31
N SER A 185 -1.91 3.92 0.57
CA SER A 185 -2.60 3.01 -0.33
C SER A 185 -3.76 2.30 0.39
N LEU A 186 -4.98 2.49 -0.09
CA LEU A 186 -6.20 1.88 0.44
C LEU A 186 -6.80 0.95 -0.60
N GLU A 187 -6.63 -0.36 -0.44
CA GLU A 187 -6.92 -1.36 -1.46
C GLU A 187 -7.90 -2.44 -0.94
N ALA A 188 -9.10 -2.45 -1.49
CA ALA A 188 -10.08 -3.51 -1.25
C ALA A 188 -10.21 -4.40 -2.49
N CYS A 189 -9.66 -5.63 -2.45
CA CYS A 189 -9.40 -6.40 -3.65
C CYS A 189 -9.98 -7.82 -3.66
N ASP A 190 -10.34 -8.38 -2.51
CA ASP A 190 -10.64 -9.81 -2.40
C ASP A 190 -11.95 -10.11 -1.63
N GLY A 191 -12.84 -9.12 -1.50
CA GLY A 191 -14.18 -9.32 -0.92
C GLY A 191 -14.50 -8.50 0.33
N THR A 192 -13.55 -7.69 0.80
CA THR A 192 -13.69 -6.85 2.02
C THR A 192 -14.62 -5.65 1.82
N VAL A 193 -15.25 -5.21 2.88
CA VAL A 193 -15.74 -3.83 3.06
C VAL A 193 -14.68 -3.05 3.83
N LEU A 194 -14.02 -2.10 3.16
CA LEU A 194 -13.11 -1.13 3.78
C LEU A 194 -13.89 0.16 4.05
N SER A 195 -14.04 0.54 5.30
CA SER A 195 -14.87 1.69 5.67
C SER A 195 -14.38 2.45 6.90
N ASN A 196 -14.86 3.69 7.02
CA ASN A 196 -14.53 4.58 8.14
C ASN A 196 -13.01 4.75 8.33
N VAL A 197 -12.36 5.29 7.29
CA VAL A 197 -10.93 5.61 7.31
C VAL A 197 -10.77 7.11 7.44
N ASN A 198 -10.06 7.56 8.45
CA ASN A 198 -9.79 8.97 8.73
C ASN A 198 -8.27 9.20 8.76
N ILE A 199 -7.80 10.08 7.90
CA ILE A 199 -6.38 10.39 7.73
C ILE A 199 -6.22 11.88 7.83
N ASP A 200 -5.34 12.34 8.73
CA ASP A 200 -5.15 13.76 8.98
C ASP A 200 -3.68 14.12 9.22
N ASN A 201 -3.31 15.33 8.81
CA ASN A 201 -1.99 15.91 9.08
C ASN A 201 -0.81 15.01 8.66
N ILE A 202 -0.72 14.71 7.36
CA ILE A 202 0.37 13.90 6.81
C ILE A 202 1.25 14.76 5.89
N THR A 203 2.55 14.69 6.13
CA THR A 203 3.54 15.23 5.20
C THR A 203 4.17 14.11 4.37
N MET A 204 4.29 14.34 3.08
CA MET A 204 4.87 13.38 2.15
C MET A 204 5.94 14.03 1.31
N ASP A 205 7.00 13.28 1.04
CA ASP A 205 8.03 13.72 0.12
C ASP A 205 8.54 12.57 -0.74
N ARG A 206 8.57 12.75 -2.06
CA ARG A 206 8.93 11.70 -3.03
C ARG A 206 8.07 10.44 -2.93
N CYS A 207 6.81 10.57 -2.56
CA CYS A 207 5.83 9.51 -2.75
C CYS A 207 5.28 9.61 -4.17
N THR A 208 5.62 8.68 -5.05
CA THR A 208 5.26 8.74 -6.49
C THR A 208 3.76 8.97 -6.67
N CYS A 209 2.92 8.19 -6.01
CA CYS A 209 1.49 8.42 -5.89
C CYS A 209 1.18 8.79 -4.44
N PRO A 210 0.80 10.03 -4.12
CA PRO A 210 0.61 10.42 -2.72
C PRO A 210 -0.52 9.64 -2.05
N ILE A 211 -1.66 9.50 -2.73
CA ILE A 211 -2.83 8.78 -2.23
C ILE A 211 -3.37 7.88 -3.35
N PHE A 212 -3.47 6.60 -3.07
CA PHE A 212 -4.01 5.58 -3.95
C PHE A 212 -5.18 4.87 -3.28
N ILE A 213 -6.40 5.05 -3.79
CA ILE A 213 -7.61 4.36 -3.31
C ILE A 213 -8.12 3.44 -4.41
N ARG A 214 -8.14 2.14 -4.16
CA ARG A 214 -8.44 1.14 -5.16
C ARG A 214 -9.48 0.12 -4.72
N LEU A 215 -10.53 0.04 -5.49
CA LEU A 215 -11.48 -1.05 -5.45
C LEU A 215 -11.21 -1.98 -6.64
N ALA A 216 -10.94 -3.24 -6.40
CA ALA A 216 -10.64 -4.24 -7.42
C ALA A 216 -11.28 -5.59 -7.09
N ASN A 217 -11.12 -6.57 -7.97
CA ASN A 217 -11.58 -7.94 -7.73
C ASN A 217 -10.53 -8.92 -8.27
N ARG A 218 -9.60 -9.29 -7.42
CA ARG A 218 -8.57 -10.28 -7.76
C ARG A 218 -9.10 -11.71 -7.67
N ASN A 219 -10.25 -11.89 -7.04
CA ASN A 219 -10.93 -13.17 -6.85
C ASN A 219 -10.09 -14.25 -6.13
N ARG A 220 -9.10 -13.84 -5.33
CA ARG A 220 -8.20 -14.77 -4.62
C ARG A 220 -8.93 -15.61 -3.57
N ALA A 221 -9.96 -15.08 -2.96
CA ALA A 221 -10.76 -15.80 -1.95
C ALA A 221 -11.48 -17.05 -2.55
N ALA A 222 -11.66 -17.11 -3.87
CA ALA A 222 -12.23 -18.28 -4.53
C ALA A 222 -11.24 -19.45 -4.64
N GLU A 223 -9.95 -19.19 -4.59
CA GLU A 223 -8.88 -20.18 -4.78
C GLU A 223 -8.59 -20.99 -3.52
N VAL A 224 -8.86 -20.44 -2.35
CA VAL A 224 -8.54 -21.07 -1.04
C VAL A 224 -9.36 -22.32 -0.78
N ASN A 225 -10.54 -22.46 -1.38
CA ASN A 225 -11.39 -23.64 -1.20
C ASN A 225 -10.91 -24.86 -2.01
N SER A 226 -9.87 -24.73 -2.84
CA SER A 226 -9.39 -25.81 -3.71
C SER A 226 -7.99 -26.33 -3.39
N GLN A 227 -7.24 -25.70 -2.51
CA GLN A 227 -5.88 -26.15 -2.16
C GLN A 227 -5.59 -25.86 -0.67
N SER A 228 -4.89 -26.78 -0.01
CA SER A 228 -4.54 -26.69 1.40
C SER A 228 -3.86 -25.38 1.77
N ALA A 229 -4.29 -24.76 2.85
CA ALA A 229 -3.80 -23.49 3.40
C ALA A 229 -2.27 -23.44 3.60
N ASN A 230 -1.60 -24.57 3.69
CA ASN A 230 -0.17 -24.66 3.94
C ASN A 230 0.74 -24.31 2.74
N ALA A 231 0.21 -24.22 1.52
CA ALA A 231 1.02 -23.91 0.34
C ALA A 231 1.19 -22.38 0.10
N ILE A 232 0.38 -21.57 0.75
CA ILE A 232 0.34 -20.11 0.52
C ILE A 232 1.21 -19.35 1.52
N GLU A 233 1.48 -19.93 2.67
CA GLU A 233 2.24 -19.32 3.76
C GLU A 233 3.73 -19.07 3.42
N PHE A 234 4.26 -19.71 2.38
CA PHE A 234 5.70 -19.68 2.04
C PHE A 234 6.02 -19.26 0.61
N GLY A 235 5.27 -18.37 0.03
CA GLY A 235 5.67 -17.72 -1.24
C GLY A 235 5.75 -18.65 -2.45
N LYS A 236 5.25 -19.86 -2.38
CA LYS A 236 4.98 -20.63 -3.59
C LYS A 236 3.83 -19.91 -4.30
N LYS A 237 4.15 -19.24 -5.40
CA LYS A 237 3.14 -18.82 -6.37
C LYS A 237 2.32 -20.05 -6.70
N GLY A 238 1.17 -20.20 -6.05
CA GLY A 238 0.16 -21.11 -6.53
C GLY A 238 -0.08 -20.78 -7.98
N LYS A 239 -0.11 -21.75 -8.86
CA LYS A 239 -0.47 -21.57 -10.28
C LYS A 239 -1.92 -21.09 -10.46
N GLY A 240 -2.56 -20.61 -9.42
CA GLY A 240 -3.93 -20.12 -9.34
C GLY A 240 -4.08 -18.61 -9.48
N GLY A 241 -3.12 -17.91 -9.99
CA GLY A 241 -3.35 -16.52 -10.38
C GLY A 241 -4.22 -16.47 -11.62
N ALA A 242 -5.22 -15.68 -11.62
CA ALA A 242 -5.91 -15.10 -12.78
C ALA A 242 -6.84 -15.96 -13.65
N ASP A 243 -6.88 -17.27 -13.59
CA ASP A 243 -7.65 -18.05 -14.55
C ASP A 243 -9.02 -18.57 -14.08
N SER A 244 -9.44 -18.30 -12.85
CA SER A 244 -10.82 -18.59 -12.50
C SER A 244 -11.74 -17.56 -13.15
N ASN A 245 -12.35 -17.94 -14.26
CA ASN A 245 -13.39 -17.14 -14.93
C ASN A 245 -14.69 -17.03 -14.11
N VAL A 246 -14.70 -17.54 -12.89
CA VAL A 246 -15.87 -17.51 -12.02
C VAL A 246 -15.88 -16.19 -11.24
N PHE A 247 -16.68 -15.28 -11.71
CA PHE A 247 -17.05 -14.07 -11.01
C PHE A 247 -17.99 -14.44 -9.86
N ARG A 248 -17.56 -14.29 -8.62
CA ARG A 248 -18.42 -14.51 -7.44
C ARG A 248 -19.01 -13.18 -6.98
N PHE A 249 -20.29 -12.97 -7.24
CA PHE A 249 -21.00 -11.73 -6.88
C PHE A 249 -21.00 -11.46 -5.37
N ASN A 250 -20.97 -12.46 -4.53
CA ASN A 250 -20.98 -12.35 -3.08
C ASN A 250 -19.62 -11.99 -2.47
N MET A 251 -18.58 -11.84 -3.27
CA MET A 251 -17.24 -11.48 -2.83
C MET A 251 -16.79 -10.13 -3.40
N LEU A 252 -17.72 -9.27 -3.71
CA LEU A 252 -17.43 -7.94 -4.24
C LEU A 252 -17.00 -7.02 -3.11
N SER A 253 -15.77 -6.54 -3.18
CA SER A 253 -15.25 -5.53 -2.25
C SER A 253 -16.06 -4.23 -2.30
N GLU A 254 -16.01 -3.48 -1.20
CA GLU A 254 -16.45 -2.09 -1.13
C GLU A 254 -15.37 -1.22 -0.49
N VAL A 255 -15.31 0.04 -0.94
CA VAL A 255 -14.53 1.11 -0.28
C VAL A 255 -15.48 2.28 -0.08
N ARG A 256 -15.63 2.73 1.16
CA ARG A 256 -16.53 3.83 1.48
C ARG A 256 -16.18 4.56 2.76
N ASP A 257 -16.70 5.76 2.88
CA ASP A 257 -16.59 6.60 4.08
C ASP A 257 -15.12 6.89 4.44
N ILE A 258 -14.42 7.54 3.51
CA ILE A 258 -13.00 7.87 3.60
C ILE A 258 -12.87 9.39 3.74
N ASN A 259 -12.24 9.84 4.81
CA ASN A 259 -11.93 11.24 5.04
C ASN A 259 -10.41 11.44 5.11
N ILE A 260 -9.87 12.26 4.25
CA ILE A 260 -8.44 12.58 4.20
C ILE A 260 -8.30 14.09 4.23
N SER A 261 -7.56 14.61 5.22
CA SER A 261 -7.40 16.05 5.40
C SER A 261 -5.97 16.44 5.76
N ASN A 262 -5.65 17.72 5.49
CA ASN A 262 -4.39 18.34 5.88
C ASN A 262 -3.16 17.56 5.36
N ILE A 263 -3.12 17.33 4.06
CA ILE A 263 -2.03 16.62 3.39
C ILE A 263 -1.14 17.61 2.63
N THR A 264 0.15 17.55 2.87
CA THR A 264 1.16 18.21 2.05
C THR A 264 2.06 17.15 1.43
N ALA A 265 2.07 17.06 0.10
CA ALA A 265 2.88 16.10 -0.63
C ALA A 265 3.75 16.81 -1.66
N THR A 266 5.06 16.71 -1.50
CA THR A 266 6.04 17.33 -2.38
C THR A 266 6.74 16.29 -3.26
N ARG A 267 7.20 16.73 -4.43
CA ARG A 267 7.90 15.91 -5.42
C ARG A 267 7.10 14.64 -5.81
N VAL A 268 5.80 14.80 -6.01
CA VAL A 268 4.93 13.71 -6.48
C VAL A 268 5.01 13.57 -8.00
N GLU A 269 4.78 12.38 -8.53
CA GLU A 269 4.91 12.08 -9.96
C GLU A 269 3.62 11.57 -10.60
N LEU A 270 2.71 11.04 -9.79
CA LEU A 270 1.36 10.64 -10.17
C LEU A 270 0.33 11.47 -9.39
N PRO A 271 -0.85 11.69 -9.95
CA PRO A 271 -1.93 12.32 -9.21
C PRO A 271 -2.37 11.46 -8.02
N VAL A 272 -3.21 12.01 -7.16
CA VAL A 272 -4.11 11.20 -6.33
C VAL A 272 -4.95 10.33 -7.25
N ILE A 273 -5.02 9.04 -6.98
CA ILE A 273 -5.78 8.08 -7.79
C ILE A 273 -6.89 7.47 -6.95
N ILE A 274 -8.14 7.59 -7.41
CA ILE A 274 -9.30 6.95 -6.79
C ILE A 274 -10.03 6.14 -7.85
N ALA A 275 -9.99 4.82 -7.77
CA ALA A 275 -10.50 3.98 -8.83
C ALA A 275 -11.36 2.81 -8.34
N GLY A 276 -12.65 2.88 -8.65
CA GLY A 276 -13.51 1.71 -8.75
C GLY A 276 -13.22 0.91 -10.03
N TYR A 277 -14.16 0.05 -10.42
CA TYR A 277 -14.03 -0.72 -11.65
C TYR A 277 -15.38 -1.05 -12.28
N LYS A 278 -15.34 -1.36 -13.59
CA LYS A 278 -16.47 -1.90 -14.33
C LYS A 278 -16.09 -3.27 -14.89
N GLN A 279 -16.93 -4.27 -14.65
CA GLN A 279 -16.73 -5.63 -15.14
C GLN A 279 -18.08 -6.32 -15.38
N LEU A 280 -18.23 -6.97 -16.53
CA LEU A 280 -19.46 -7.71 -16.91
C LEU A 280 -20.75 -6.89 -16.71
N GLY A 281 -20.75 -5.63 -17.11
CA GLY A 281 -21.90 -4.73 -16.97
C GLY A 281 -22.13 -4.16 -15.57
N ILE A 282 -21.39 -4.60 -14.57
CA ILE A 282 -21.49 -4.13 -13.19
C ILE A 282 -20.43 -3.06 -12.94
N THR A 283 -20.85 -1.92 -12.42
CA THR A 283 -19.94 -0.87 -11.97
C THR A 283 -19.85 -0.88 -10.44
N LYS A 284 -18.66 -1.05 -9.91
CA LYS A 284 -18.35 -0.95 -8.48
C LYS A 284 -17.64 0.37 -8.22
N ARG A 285 -18.22 1.16 -7.32
CA ARG A 285 -17.79 2.53 -7.04
C ARG A 285 -17.11 2.65 -5.70
N VAL A 286 -16.07 3.47 -5.65
CA VAL A 286 -15.55 4.01 -4.38
C VAL A 286 -16.53 5.10 -3.93
N LYS A 287 -16.99 5.05 -2.68
CA LYS A 287 -18.10 5.87 -2.20
C LYS A 287 -17.72 6.79 -1.05
N ASN A 288 -18.32 7.97 -0.99
CA ASN A 288 -18.22 8.90 0.14
C ASN A 288 -16.77 9.21 0.50
N VAL A 289 -16.01 9.78 -0.42
CA VAL A 289 -14.63 10.20 -0.19
C VAL A 289 -14.59 11.72 -0.07
N THR A 290 -14.00 12.21 1.00
CA THR A 290 -13.70 13.63 1.19
C THR A 290 -12.20 13.85 1.23
N LEU A 291 -11.69 14.72 0.35
CA LEU A 291 -10.31 15.20 0.35
C LEU A 291 -10.35 16.70 0.69
N LYS A 292 -9.76 17.07 1.83
CA LYS A 292 -9.81 18.43 2.35
C LYS A 292 -8.41 18.96 2.69
N ASN A 293 -8.13 20.21 2.29
CA ASN A 293 -6.84 20.84 2.54
C ASN A 293 -5.69 19.99 2.01
N ILE A 294 -5.72 19.63 0.74
CA ILE A 294 -4.68 18.84 0.08
C ILE A 294 -3.82 19.77 -0.75
N PHE A 295 -2.52 19.75 -0.50
CA PHE A 295 -1.54 20.45 -1.30
C PHE A 295 -0.56 19.45 -1.92
N LEU A 296 -0.45 19.48 -3.25
CA LEU A 296 0.46 18.65 -4.03
C LEU A 296 1.46 19.53 -4.76
N ASP A 297 2.74 19.18 -4.70
CA ASP A 297 3.77 19.76 -5.55
C ASP A 297 4.28 18.69 -6.53
N TYR A 298 3.86 18.79 -7.77
CA TYR A 298 4.13 17.81 -8.81
C TYR A 298 5.53 17.98 -9.35
N TYR A 299 6.31 16.94 -9.32
CA TYR A 299 7.71 16.93 -9.77
C TYR A 299 7.82 16.31 -11.15
N ALA A 300 8.33 17.06 -12.09
CA ALA A 300 8.70 16.66 -13.44
C ALA A 300 7.71 15.73 -14.19
N CYS A 301 7.33 16.17 -15.32
CA CYS A 301 6.61 15.37 -16.29
C CYS A 301 7.46 15.24 -17.54
N GLU A 302 7.89 14.05 -17.88
CA GLU A 302 8.31 13.80 -19.26
C GLU A 302 7.07 13.82 -20.14
N GLU A 303 7.03 14.74 -21.06
CA GLU A 303 5.89 14.98 -21.96
C GLU A 303 5.72 13.91 -23.06
N THR A 304 6.47 12.85 -23.05
CA THR A 304 6.43 11.78 -24.07
C THR A 304 5.20 10.89 -24.03
N VAL A 305 4.12 11.38 -23.43
CA VAL A 305 2.95 10.57 -23.17
C VAL A 305 1.95 10.62 -24.32
N ASP A 306 1.55 9.45 -24.80
CA ASP A 306 0.44 9.33 -25.75
C ASP A 306 -0.87 9.88 -25.12
N LYS A 307 -1.32 11.01 -25.64
CA LYS A 307 -2.52 11.74 -25.22
C LYS A 307 -3.81 10.93 -25.36
N ARG A 308 -3.79 9.86 -26.11
CA ARG A 308 -4.94 9.03 -26.46
C ARG A 308 -4.98 7.72 -25.70
N ARG A 309 -4.24 7.59 -24.62
CA ARG A 309 -4.11 6.35 -23.92
C ARG A 309 -5.45 5.87 -23.34
N PHE A 310 -5.85 4.69 -23.73
CA PHE A 310 -6.89 3.94 -23.03
C PHE A 310 -6.31 3.42 -21.71
N ILE A 311 -6.98 3.69 -20.61
CA ILE A 311 -6.62 3.21 -19.27
C ILE A 311 -7.50 2.01 -18.94
N PRO A 312 -6.98 0.78 -18.94
CA PRO A 312 -7.76 -0.42 -18.65
C PRO A 312 -8.36 -0.40 -17.24
N GLU A 313 -9.34 -1.25 -16.99
CA GLU A 313 -9.98 -1.36 -15.67
C GLU A 313 -9.07 -2.00 -14.61
N TYR A 314 -8.06 -2.77 -15.02
CA TYR A 314 -7.10 -3.42 -14.12
C TYR A 314 -7.72 -4.21 -12.97
N VAL A 315 -8.88 -4.84 -13.19
CA VAL A 315 -9.70 -5.46 -12.15
C VAL A 315 -8.98 -6.58 -11.40
N LYS A 316 -8.22 -7.40 -12.12
CA LYS A 316 -7.53 -8.59 -11.60
C LYS A 316 -6.03 -8.37 -11.36
N THR A 317 -5.47 -7.24 -11.75
CA THR A 317 -4.03 -6.99 -11.60
C THR A 317 -3.69 -6.61 -10.16
N TYR A 318 -2.42 -6.78 -9.78
CA TYR A 318 -1.94 -6.28 -8.50
C TYR A 318 -2.13 -4.75 -8.46
N PRO A 319 -2.85 -4.22 -7.46
CA PRO A 319 -3.22 -2.81 -7.44
C PRO A 319 -2.09 -1.95 -6.90
N GLU A 320 -1.51 -1.17 -7.76
CA GLU A 320 -0.48 -0.18 -7.42
C GLU A 320 -0.61 1.03 -8.33
N GLY A 321 -0.33 2.23 -7.81
CA GLY A 321 -0.49 3.49 -8.52
C GLY A 321 0.30 3.55 -9.83
N TRP A 322 1.50 2.98 -9.88
CA TRP A 322 2.33 2.95 -11.08
C TRP A 322 1.72 2.18 -12.27
N ARG A 323 0.73 1.32 -12.04
CA ARG A 323 -0.02 0.64 -13.12
C ARG A 323 -0.81 1.62 -13.96
N PHE A 324 -1.24 2.71 -13.35
CA PHE A 324 -2.00 3.78 -14.00
C PHE A 324 -1.11 4.83 -14.70
N ARG A 325 0.14 4.52 -14.98
CA ARG A 325 1.11 5.43 -15.60
C ARG A 325 0.51 6.36 -16.65
N ASN A 326 1.12 7.54 -16.78
CA ASN A 326 0.78 8.47 -17.84
C ASN A 326 -0.68 8.91 -17.80
N LEU A 327 -1.19 9.15 -16.60
CA LEU A 327 -2.53 9.70 -16.44
C LEU A 327 -2.61 11.12 -16.98
N PRO A 328 -3.75 11.50 -17.58
CA PRO A 328 -3.92 12.82 -18.18
C PRO A 328 -4.28 13.91 -17.15
N SER A 329 -3.91 13.72 -15.89
CA SER A 329 -4.11 14.71 -14.81
C SER A 329 -2.90 14.87 -13.93
N TYR A 330 -2.79 16.04 -13.28
CA TYR A 330 -1.74 16.34 -12.32
C TYR A 330 -2.17 16.10 -10.89
N ALA A 331 -3.33 16.58 -10.50
CA ALA A 331 -3.77 16.61 -9.12
C ALA A 331 -4.58 15.38 -8.75
N LEU A 332 -5.62 15.08 -9.52
CA LEU A 332 -6.54 13.97 -9.26
C LEU A 332 -6.96 13.26 -10.55
N TRP A 333 -6.88 11.95 -10.53
CA TRP A 333 -7.57 11.10 -11.48
C TRP A 333 -8.51 10.16 -10.74
N SER A 334 -9.80 10.25 -11.04
CA SER A 334 -10.79 9.36 -10.44
C SER A 334 -11.64 8.67 -11.50
N ARG A 335 -12.05 7.45 -11.20
CA ARG A 335 -12.94 6.65 -12.04
C ARG A 335 -13.87 5.79 -11.21
N HIS A 336 -15.15 5.74 -11.59
CA HIS A 336 -16.19 4.99 -10.90
C HIS A 336 -16.23 5.36 -9.41
N THR A 337 -16.52 6.60 -9.15
CA THR A 337 -16.70 7.15 -7.80
C THR A 337 -18.15 7.57 -7.59
N GLN A 338 -18.56 7.63 -6.34
CA GLN A 338 -19.85 8.17 -5.91
C GLN A 338 -19.65 9.06 -4.69
N ASN A 339 -20.18 10.27 -4.75
CA ASN A 339 -20.07 11.25 -3.67
C ASN A 339 -18.60 11.55 -3.28
N LEU A 340 -17.79 11.96 -4.27
CA LEU A 340 -16.43 12.45 -4.07
C LEU A 340 -16.47 13.96 -3.82
N LYS A 341 -15.97 14.40 -2.68
CA LYS A 341 -15.90 15.81 -2.28
C LYS A 341 -14.46 16.29 -2.23
N LEU A 342 -14.21 17.45 -2.80
CA LEU A 342 -12.92 18.13 -2.79
C LEU A 342 -13.10 19.51 -2.14
N GLU A 343 -12.36 19.76 -1.07
CA GLU A 343 -12.37 21.04 -0.35
C GLU A 343 -10.93 21.56 -0.22
N ASN A 344 -10.64 22.72 -0.76
CA ASN A 344 -9.29 23.30 -0.76
C ASN A 344 -8.22 22.30 -1.25
N PHE A 345 -8.41 21.82 -2.49
CA PHE A 345 -7.56 20.84 -3.14
C PHE A 345 -6.70 21.53 -4.20
N ASN A 346 -5.40 21.64 -3.95
CA ASN A 346 -4.47 22.44 -4.74
C ASN A 346 -3.29 21.59 -5.25
N CYS A 347 -2.84 21.87 -6.46
CA CYS A 347 -1.66 21.25 -7.05
C CYS A 347 -0.80 22.30 -7.74
N ASN A 348 0.46 22.39 -7.34
CA ASN A 348 1.47 23.10 -8.07
C ASN A 348 2.12 22.13 -9.08
N HIS A 349 2.22 22.53 -10.35
CA HIS A 349 2.77 21.68 -11.40
C HIS A 349 3.39 22.53 -12.52
N PRO A 350 4.38 21.99 -13.27
CA PRO A 350 4.89 22.65 -14.44
C PRO A 350 3.79 22.82 -15.50
N VAL A 351 3.86 23.90 -16.26
CA VAL A 351 2.88 24.16 -17.31
C VAL A 351 3.04 23.13 -18.42
N ALA A 352 2.12 22.19 -18.50
CA ALA A 352 1.98 21.31 -19.65
C ALA A 352 0.62 21.55 -20.33
N THR A 353 0.65 21.54 -21.64
CA THR A 353 -0.46 22.01 -22.47
C THR A 353 -1.64 21.03 -22.58
N TRP A 354 -1.50 19.79 -22.14
CA TRP A 354 -2.51 18.76 -22.40
C TRP A 354 -3.07 18.05 -21.16
N LYS A 355 -2.38 18.04 -20.05
CA LYS A 355 -2.91 17.48 -18.79
C LYS A 355 -3.86 18.48 -18.13
N LYS A 356 -4.86 17.95 -17.45
CA LYS A 356 -5.79 18.70 -16.59
C LYS A 356 -5.42 18.50 -15.13
N ASP A 357 -5.84 19.41 -14.28
CA ASP A 357 -5.63 19.24 -12.83
C ASP A 357 -6.45 18.06 -12.32
N ILE A 358 -7.72 18.01 -12.67
CA ILE A 358 -8.66 17.01 -12.18
C ILE A 358 -9.37 16.33 -13.34
N ILE A 359 -9.44 15.01 -13.30
CA ILE A 359 -10.25 14.21 -14.21
C ILE A 359 -11.08 13.21 -13.41
N ASN A 360 -12.39 13.29 -13.60
CA ASN A 360 -13.36 12.36 -13.04
C ASN A 360 -14.07 11.61 -14.17
N ILE A 361 -14.03 10.30 -14.15
CA ILE A 361 -14.64 9.44 -15.16
C ILE A 361 -15.74 8.61 -14.50
N ASP A 362 -16.98 8.70 -15.03
CA ASP A 362 -18.14 7.98 -14.49
C ASP A 362 -18.29 8.20 -12.97
N ALA A 363 -18.24 9.47 -12.55
CA ALA A 363 -18.52 9.91 -11.18
C ALA A 363 -20.00 10.31 -11.03
N ILE A 364 -20.63 9.96 -9.92
CA ILE A 364 -22.01 10.31 -9.57
C ILE A 364 -22.11 10.84 -8.15
#